data_1b9a813b75eb666b49530250464f43c7
#
_entry.id   1b9a813b75eb666b49530250464f43c7
#
_cell.length_a   1.000
_cell.length_b   1.000
_cell.length_c   1.000
_cell.angle_alpha   90.00
_cell.angle_beta   90.00
_cell.angle_gamma   90.00
#
_symmetry.space_group_name_H-M   'P 1'
#
loop_
_entity.id
_entity.type
_entity.pdbx_description
1 polymer ?
#
loop_
_entity_poly.entity_id
_entity_poly.type
_entity_poly.pdbx_seq_one_letter_code
_entity_poly.pdbx_strand_id
1 'polypeptide(L)'
;MKLYDRTRKRSVRGIRTSGFSLLELLIVVFVVMVVAGIAIPNILSAVANVRLRASAGDLAGLMQDARILAAKNNTTYAIHYGTRNGANIAYVDLNGNGSFDTGEPVMQFSGSTVPASGTPSGSNGQPSAYVLVGDTGSSSYDNTNTLGYTGRGLPCNYDTTTTPATCNTPPAKYFVYYMSDTRVGGSGWAAVVVTKGGRAKIVTWNGSSWN
;
A
#
# COMPACT_ATOMS: atom_id res chain seq x y z
N MET A 1 17.31 -77.59 -51.99
CA MET A 1 16.33 -76.57 -51.60
C MET A 1 17.03 -75.58 -50.71
N LYS A 2 17.48 -74.39 -51.23
CA LYS A 2 18.26 -73.36 -50.51
C LYS A 2 17.30 -72.28 -50.09
N LEU A 3 17.11 -72.12 -48.77
CA LEU A 3 16.38 -71.02 -48.13
C LEU A 3 17.27 -69.82 -48.07
N TYR A 4 16.84 -68.71 -48.67
CA TYR A 4 17.55 -67.43 -48.73
C TYR A 4 17.04 -66.57 -47.56
N ASP A 5 17.85 -66.41 -46.48
CA ASP A 5 17.55 -65.60 -45.36
C ASP A 5 17.89 -64.13 -45.70
N ARG A 6 16.87 -63.27 -45.81
CA ARG A 6 16.99 -61.83 -46.04
C ARG A 6 16.91 -61.12 -44.71
N THR A 7 18.01 -60.99 -43.99
CA THR A 7 18.11 -60.12 -42.84
C THR A 7 18.11 -58.63 -43.25
N ARG A 8 16.98 -58.00 -43.05
CA ARG A 8 16.74 -56.58 -43.34
C ARG A 8 17.42 -55.73 -42.19
N LYS A 9 18.63 -55.18 -42.45
CA LYS A 9 19.29 -54.22 -41.57
C LYS A 9 18.44 -52.96 -41.50
N ARG A 10 17.79 -52.73 -40.36
CA ARG A 10 17.17 -51.44 -40.02
C ARG A 10 18.30 -50.44 -39.70
N SER A 11 18.45 -49.44 -40.57
CA SER A 11 19.31 -48.30 -40.36
C SER A 11 18.70 -47.45 -39.26
N VAL A 12 19.27 -47.46 -38.05
CA VAL A 12 18.94 -46.54 -36.98
C VAL A 12 19.52 -45.19 -37.38
N ARG A 13 18.67 -44.27 -37.85
CA ARG A 13 19.06 -42.86 -38.02
C ARG A 13 19.45 -42.33 -36.65
N GLY A 14 20.75 -42.18 -36.41
CA GLY A 14 21.26 -41.49 -35.23
C GLY A 14 20.73 -40.04 -35.22
N ILE A 15 19.99 -39.68 -34.16
CA ILE A 15 19.61 -38.30 -33.88
C ILE A 15 20.89 -37.53 -33.64
N ARG A 16 21.27 -36.70 -34.61
CA ARG A 16 22.41 -35.79 -34.43
C ARG A 16 22.01 -34.76 -33.37
N THR A 17 22.43 -34.93 -32.17
CA THR A 17 22.40 -33.88 -31.15
C THR A 17 23.43 -32.83 -31.55
N SER A 18 22.97 -31.78 -32.23
CA SER A 18 23.82 -30.57 -32.42
C SER A 18 24.00 -29.86 -31.09
N GLY A 19 25.23 -29.85 -30.61
CA GLY A 19 25.58 -29.02 -29.44
C GLY A 19 25.55 -27.55 -29.81
N PHE A 20 25.25 -26.69 -28.84
CA PHE A 20 25.29 -25.23 -29.00
C PHE A 20 26.72 -24.74 -29.30
N SER A 21 26.84 -23.79 -30.21
CA SER A 21 28.10 -23.09 -30.46
C SER A 21 28.43 -22.16 -29.32
N LEU A 22 29.72 -22.03 -28.95
CA LEU A 22 30.17 -21.07 -27.95
C LEU A 22 29.77 -19.63 -28.33
N LEU A 23 29.80 -19.30 -29.61
CA LEU A 23 29.37 -17.99 -30.12
C LEU A 23 27.86 -17.75 -29.87
N GLU A 24 27.03 -18.78 -30.13
CA GLU A 24 25.58 -18.70 -29.92
C GLU A 24 25.23 -18.46 -28.45
N LEU A 25 25.92 -19.14 -27.53
CA LEU A 25 25.76 -18.93 -26.09
C LEU A 25 26.17 -17.50 -25.70
N LEU A 26 27.27 -16.96 -26.26
CA LEU A 26 27.72 -15.61 -25.99
C LEU A 26 26.72 -14.56 -26.46
N ILE A 27 26.13 -14.73 -27.66
CA ILE A 27 25.10 -13.82 -28.17
C ILE A 27 23.84 -13.87 -27.28
N VAL A 28 23.40 -15.07 -26.88
CA VAL A 28 22.22 -15.23 -26.01
C VAL A 28 22.44 -14.52 -24.65
N VAL A 29 23.60 -14.72 -24.04
CA VAL A 29 23.93 -14.06 -22.74
C VAL A 29 23.94 -12.54 -22.91
N PHE A 30 24.53 -12.03 -23.99
CA PHE A 30 24.55 -10.59 -24.30
C PHE A 30 23.13 -10.02 -24.43
N VAL A 31 22.26 -10.67 -25.20
CA VAL A 31 20.86 -10.24 -25.37
C VAL A 31 20.11 -10.28 -24.03
N VAL A 32 20.29 -11.34 -23.24
CA VAL A 32 19.67 -11.44 -21.91
C VAL A 32 20.12 -10.30 -20.99
N MET A 33 21.42 -9.95 -20.99
CA MET A 33 21.92 -8.82 -20.17
C MET A 33 21.30 -7.48 -20.59
N VAL A 34 21.16 -7.22 -21.88
CA VAL A 34 20.53 -5.98 -22.38
C VAL A 34 19.05 -5.92 -21.95
N VAL A 35 18.32 -7.00 -22.14
CA VAL A 35 16.90 -7.08 -21.74
C VAL A 35 16.73 -6.93 -20.22
N ALA A 36 17.57 -7.61 -19.44
CA ALA A 36 17.54 -7.54 -17.98
C ALA A 36 17.83 -6.11 -17.48
N GLY A 37 18.78 -5.41 -18.11
CA GLY A 37 19.12 -4.02 -17.75
C GLY A 37 17.94 -3.05 -17.85
N ILE A 38 17.01 -3.29 -18.77
CA ILE A 38 15.80 -2.47 -18.93
C ILE A 38 14.65 -3.00 -18.07
N ALA A 39 14.50 -4.32 -17.93
CA ALA A 39 13.37 -4.94 -17.26
C ALA A 39 13.43 -4.79 -15.73
N ILE A 40 14.62 -4.94 -15.13
CA ILE A 40 14.77 -4.93 -13.66
C ILE A 40 14.26 -3.64 -13.02
N PRO A 41 14.66 -2.41 -13.43
CA PRO A 41 14.19 -1.18 -12.79
C PRO A 41 12.67 -1.01 -12.92
N ASN A 42 12.08 -1.41 -14.05
CA ASN A 42 10.62 -1.35 -14.24
C ASN A 42 9.86 -2.30 -13.29
N ILE A 43 10.38 -3.51 -13.07
CA ILE A 43 9.79 -4.48 -12.15
C ILE A 43 9.87 -3.95 -10.70
N LEU A 44 11.00 -3.38 -10.30
CA LEU A 44 11.16 -2.83 -8.94
C LEU A 44 10.16 -1.71 -8.67
N SER A 45 9.96 -0.81 -9.63
CA SER A 45 8.97 0.26 -9.52
C SER A 45 7.54 -0.28 -9.46
N ALA A 46 7.21 -1.29 -10.26
CA ALA A 46 5.90 -1.92 -10.23
C ALA A 46 5.62 -2.59 -8.87
N VAL A 47 6.59 -3.33 -8.32
CA VAL A 47 6.46 -3.97 -7.00
C VAL A 47 6.29 -2.93 -5.88
N ALA A 48 7.03 -1.81 -5.93
CA ALA A 48 6.90 -0.74 -4.96
C ALA A 48 5.49 -0.10 -5.00
N ASN A 49 4.95 0.13 -6.18
CA ASN A 49 3.57 0.65 -6.34
C ASN A 49 2.51 -0.32 -5.80
N VAL A 50 2.68 -1.63 -6.02
CA VAL A 50 1.77 -2.65 -5.47
C VAL A 50 1.81 -2.64 -3.94
N ARG A 51 3.00 -2.59 -3.33
CA ARG A 51 3.16 -2.54 -1.87
C ARG A 51 2.56 -1.27 -1.26
N LEU A 52 2.76 -0.13 -1.92
CA LEU A 52 2.19 1.15 -1.49
C LEU A 52 0.65 1.10 -1.48
N ARG A 53 0.03 0.59 -2.54
CA ARG A 53 -1.43 0.40 -2.62
C ARG A 53 -1.94 -0.62 -1.61
N ALA A 54 -1.21 -1.70 -1.37
CA ALA A 54 -1.55 -2.68 -0.35
C ALA A 54 -1.55 -2.03 1.04
N SER A 55 -0.50 -1.28 1.41
CA SER A 55 -0.44 -0.56 2.69
C SER A 55 -1.58 0.46 2.85
N ALA A 56 -1.98 1.14 1.75
CA ALA A 56 -3.15 2.02 1.79
C ALA A 56 -4.47 1.24 2.01
N GLY A 57 -4.57 0.05 1.41
CA GLY A 57 -5.70 -0.88 1.62
C GLY A 57 -5.79 -1.35 3.06
N ASP A 58 -4.66 -1.78 3.62
CA ASP A 58 -4.56 -2.26 5.00
C ASP A 58 -4.90 -1.15 6.01
N LEU A 59 -4.43 0.09 5.75
CA LEU A 59 -4.78 1.23 6.58
C LEU A 59 -6.28 1.56 6.51
N ALA A 60 -6.86 1.55 5.32
CA ALA A 60 -8.29 1.76 5.16
C ALA A 60 -9.11 0.65 5.84
N GLY A 61 -8.62 -0.60 5.80
CA GLY A 61 -9.18 -1.74 6.53
C GLY A 61 -9.15 -1.52 8.04
N LEU A 62 -7.97 -1.15 8.59
CA LEU A 62 -7.82 -0.84 10.00
C LEU A 62 -8.78 0.26 10.47
N MET A 63 -8.99 1.28 9.64
CA MET A 63 -9.96 2.35 9.93
C MET A 63 -11.40 1.83 9.99
N GLN A 64 -11.77 0.89 9.13
CA GLN A 64 -13.09 0.24 9.19
C GLN A 64 -13.22 -0.65 10.43
N ASP A 65 -12.16 -1.39 10.80
CA ASP A 65 -12.15 -2.21 12.00
C ASP A 65 -12.30 -1.36 13.25
N ALA A 66 -11.60 -0.23 13.35
CA ALA A 66 -11.76 0.74 14.43
C ALA A 66 -13.21 1.23 14.54
N ARG A 67 -13.82 1.57 13.41
CA ARG A 67 -15.22 1.98 13.34
C ARG A 67 -16.19 0.92 13.85
N ILE A 68 -16.00 -0.33 13.41
CA ILE A 68 -16.84 -1.47 13.82
C ILE A 68 -16.66 -1.75 15.31
N LEU A 69 -15.42 -1.74 15.81
CA LEU A 69 -15.11 -1.96 17.22
C LEU A 69 -15.71 -0.86 18.10
N ALA A 70 -15.60 0.41 17.67
CA ALA A 70 -16.19 1.54 18.38
C ALA A 70 -17.72 1.38 18.50
N ALA A 71 -18.39 1.03 17.40
CA ALA A 71 -19.83 0.80 17.41
C ALA A 71 -20.23 -0.43 18.24
N LYS A 72 -19.48 -1.52 18.14
CA LYS A 72 -19.73 -2.77 18.88
C LYS A 72 -19.61 -2.58 20.39
N ASN A 73 -18.59 -1.84 20.83
CA ASN A 73 -18.30 -1.65 22.25
C ASN A 73 -18.95 -0.38 22.81
N ASN A 74 -19.67 0.39 21.98
CA ASN A 74 -20.25 1.69 22.32
C ASN A 74 -19.24 2.64 22.99
N THR A 75 -18.00 2.66 22.47
CA THR A 75 -16.86 3.39 23.02
C THR A 75 -16.13 4.13 21.90
N THR A 76 -15.40 5.17 22.25
CA THR A 76 -14.55 5.90 21.30
C THR A 76 -13.19 5.26 21.23
N TYR A 77 -12.73 4.95 20.01
CA TYR A 77 -11.38 4.48 19.76
C TYR A 77 -10.67 5.40 18.77
N ALA A 78 -9.40 5.67 19.06
CA ALA A 78 -8.52 6.46 18.21
C ALA A 78 -7.59 5.57 17.38
N ILE A 79 -7.10 6.10 16.26
CA ILE A 79 -6.09 5.45 15.43
C ILE A 79 -4.80 6.22 15.54
N HIS A 80 -3.74 5.51 15.90
CA HIS A 80 -2.41 6.08 16.09
C HIS A 80 -1.38 5.45 15.17
N TYR A 81 -0.31 6.19 14.92
CA TYR A 81 0.90 5.71 14.27
C TYR A 81 2.00 5.46 15.30
N GLY A 82 2.84 4.48 15.03
CA GLY A 82 3.96 4.15 15.89
C GLY A 82 5.02 3.34 15.15
N THR A 83 5.94 2.81 15.91
CA THR A 83 6.96 1.87 15.41
C THR A 83 6.96 0.62 16.27
N ARG A 84 7.09 -0.54 15.63
CA ARG A 84 7.23 -1.83 16.30
C ARG A 84 8.37 -2.60 15.64
N ASN A 85 9.38 -2.97 16.42
CA ASN A 85 10.56 -3.68 15.93
C ASN A 85 11.23 -2.97 14.71
N GLY A 86 11.28 -1.64 14.73
CA GLY A 86 11.86 -0.84 13.66
C GLY A 86 10.98 -0.67 12.41
N ALA A 87 9.77 -1.22 12.39
CA ALA A 87 8.81 -1.04 11.31
C ALA A 87 7.74 -0.02 11.69
N ASN A 88 7.29 0.78 10.72
CA ASN A 88 6.16 1.69 10.91
C ASN A 88 4.86 0.88 11.00
N ILE A 89 4.01 1.22 11.96
CA ILE A 89 2.70 0.62 12.19
C ILE A 89 1.63 1.69 12.30
N ALA A 90 0.38 1.31 12.05
CA ALA A 90 -0.80 2.01 12.54
C ALA A 90 -1.62 1.03 13.40
N TYR A 91 -2.25 1.50 14.43
CA TYR A 91 -3.00 0.66 15.38
C TYR A 91 -4.23 1.39 15.92
N VAL A 92 -5.18 0.60 16.41
CA VAL A 92 -6.37 1.11 17.09
C VAL A 92 -6.10 1.07 18.59
N ASP A 93 -6.02 2.23 19.22
CA ASP A 93 -5.83 2.35 20.65
C ASP A 93 -7.15 1.99 21.37
N LEU A 94 -7.17 0.83 22.02
CA LEU A 94 -8.35 0.31 22.71
C LEU A 94 -8.46 0.78 24.15
N ASN A 95 -7.36 1.20 24.77
CA ASN A 95 -7.32 1.59 26.16
C ASN A 95 -7.12 3.10 26.37
N GLY A 96 -6.88 3.87 25.30
CA GLY A 96 -6.75 5.32 25.33
C GLY A 96 -5.41 5.82 25.88
N ASN A 97 -4.36 4.99 25.88
CA ASN A 97 -3.05 5.35 26.44
C ASN A 97 -2.08 5.96 25.41
N GLY A 98 -2.44 5.98 24.11
CA GLY A 98 -1.64 6.52 23.02
C GLY A 98 -0.41 5.70 22.67
N SER A 99 -0.29 4.47 23.17
CA SER A 99 0.81 3.55 22.91
C SER A 99 0.29 2.21 22.39
N PHE A 100 1.07 1.54 21.54
CA PHE A 100 0.67 0.23 21.04
C PHE A 100 0.82 -0.85 22.12
N ASP A 101 -0.27 -1.56 22.39
CA ASP A 101 -0.32 -2.70 23.30
C ASP A 101 -0.65 -4.02 22.61
N THR A 102 -0.21 -5.12 23.22
CA THR A 102 -0.49 -6.46 22.68
C THR A 102 -1.99 -6.75 22.79
N GLY A 103 -2.59 -7.12 21.65
CA GLY A 103 -4.02 -7.39 21.53
C GLY A 103 -4.80 -6.30 20.81
N GLU A 104 -4.19 -5.15 20.56
CA GLU A 104 -4.77 -4.09 19.74
C GLU A 104 -4.70 -4.42 18.25
N PRO A 105 -5.74 -4.09 17.47
CA PRO A 105 -5.69 -4.21 16.02
C PRO A 105 -4.57 -3.33 15.45
N VAL A 106 -3.70 -3.94 14.65
CA VAL A 106 -2.50 -3.30 14.12
C VAL A 106 -2.27 -3.70 12.68
N MET A 107 -1.85 -2.76 11.85
CA MET A 107 -1.28 -3.01 10.53
C MET A 107 0.16 -2.54 10.49
N GLN A 108 0.98 -3.20 9.68
CA GLN A 108 2.36 -2.82 9.44
C GLN A 108 2.51 -2.34 8.00
N PHE A 109 3.18 -1.21 7.81
CA PHE A 109 3.48 -0.70 6.47
C PHE A 109 4.46 -1.61 5.75
N SER A 110 4.18 -1.92 4.48
CA SER A 110 4.96 -2.88 3.69
C SER A 110 6.28 -2.28 3.19
N GLY A 111 7.39 -2.95 3.49
CA GLY A 111 8.70 -2.66 2.91
C GLY A 111 9.20 -1.25 3.20
N SER A 112 9.39 -0.44 2.15
CA SER A 112 9.86 0.95 2.25
C SER A 112 8.72 1.97 2.23
N THR A 113 7.46 1.53 2.34
CA THR A 113 6.33 2.43 2.52
C THR A 113 6.36 3.03 3.91
N VAL A 114 6.28 4.34 3.99
CA VAL A 114 6.29 5.09 5.25
C VAL A 114 5.14 6.08 5.28
N PRO A 115 4.57 6.38 6.46
CA PRO A 115 3.71 7.56 6.62
C PRO A 115 4.50 8.80 6.20
N ALA A 116 3.91 9.62 5.32
CA ALA A 116 4.58 10.80 4.78
C ALA A 116 4.00 12.08 5.38
N SER A 117 4.87 12.95 5.89
CA SER A 117 4.49 14.26 6.41
C SER A 117 4.36 15.27 5.27
N GLY A 118 3.23 15.30 4.58
CA GLY A 118 2.97 16.29 3.53
C GLY A 118 2.52 15.66 2.21
N THR A 119 2.38 16.50 1.20
CA THR A 119 1.93 16.16 -0.16
C THR A 119 3.11 15.95 -1.11
N PRO A 120 2.93 15.21 -2.22
CA PRO A 120 3.97 15.08 -3.23
C PRO A 120 4.38 16.43 -3.79
N SER A 121 5.67 16.59 -4.13
CA SER A 121 6.19 17.79 -4.80
C SER A 121 5.46 18.03 -6.12
N GLY A 122 5.00 19.26 -6.34
CA GLY A 122 4.23 19.63 -7.55
C GLY A 122 2.73 19.31 -7.47
N SER A 123 2.24 18.77 -6.35
CA SER A 123 0.79 18.68 -6.14
C SER A 123 0.23 20.06 -5.82
N ASN A 124 -0.83 20.47 -6.54
CA ASN A 124 -1.60 21.66 -6.21
C ASN A 124 -2.47 21.45 -4.96
N GLY A 125 -1.86 20.92 -3.88
CA GLY A 125 -2.55 20.67 -2.61
C GLY A 125 -3.14 19.27 -2.49
N GLN A 126 -4.20 19.16 -1.71
CA GLN A 126 -4.83 17.93 -1.28
C GLN A 126 -5.57 17.21 -2.42
N PRO A 127 -5.89 15.92 -2.25
CA PRO A 127 -6.70 15.17 -3.22
C PRO A 127 -8.07 15.83 -3.46
N SER A 128 -8.14 16.76 -4.39
CA SER A 128 -9.36 17.52 -4.70
C SER A 128 -10.53 16.64 -5.20
N ALA A 129 -10.22 15.45 -5.70
CA ALA A 129 -11.21 14.46 -6.11
C ALA A 129 -12.15 14.00 -4.96
N TYR A 130 -11.90 14.45 -3.74
CA TYR A 130 -12.64 14.11 -2.53
C TYR A 130 -13.29 15.26 -1.82
N VAL A 131 -13.19 16.44 -2.35
CA VAL A 131 -14.15 17.46 -1.99
C VAL A 131 -15.51 16.93 -2.44
N LEU A 132 -16.16 16.18 -1.55
CA LEU A 132 -17.53 15.74 -1.75
C LEU A 132 -18.36 16.98 -2.04
N VAL A 133 -19.30 16.83 -2.94
CA VAL A 133 -20.32 17.82 -3.28
C VAL A 133 -20.81 18.48 -1.98
N GLY A 134 -20.41 19.72 -1.74
CA GLY A 134 -20.72 20.49 -0.53
C GLY A 134 -19.57 20.78 0.43
N ASP A 135 -18.38 20.21 0.27
CA ASP A 135 -17.26 20.41 1.19
C ASP A 135 -16.14 21.28 0.55
N THR A 136 -16.54 22.27 -0.23
CA THR A 136 -15.65 23.22 -0.89
C THR A 136 -14.90 24.06 0.13
N GLY A 137 -13.58 23.96 0.16
CA GLY A 137 -12.69 24.82 0.96
C GLY A 137 -12.28 24.28 2.33
N SER A 138 -12.58 23.04 2.68
CA SER A 138 -12.14 22.46 3.94
C SER A 138 -10.67 22.09 3.89
N SER A 139 -9.90 22.58 4.86
CA SER A 139 -8.58 22.04 5.16
C SER A 139 -8.72 20.61 5.70
N SER A 140 -7.64 19.82 5.56
CA SER A 140 -7.57 18.46 6.10
C SER A 140 -6.82 18.40 7.42
N TYR A 141 -7.01 17.30 8.13
CA TYR A 141 -6.10 16.82 9.18
C TYR A 141 -5.15 15.84 8.50
N ASP A 142 -3.90 16.25 8.30
CA ASP A 142 -2.91 15.46 7.56
C ASP A 142 -2.07 14.63 8.53
N ASN A 143 -2.01 13.31 8.32
CA ASN A 143 -1.22 12.35 9.09
C ASN A 143 -1.26 12.55 10.61
N THR A 144 -2.40 12.87 11.14
CA THR A 144 -2.57 13.14 12.57
C THR A 144 -2.99 11.89 13.34
N ASN A 145 -2.66 11.84 14.63
CA ASN A 145 -3.16 10.82 15.56
C ASN A 145 -4.53 11.23 16.14
N THR A 146 -5.31 12.01 15.40
CA THR A 146 -6.56 12.58 15.90
C THR A 146 -7.82 11.98 15.28
N LEU A 147 -7.69 11.01 14.36
CA LEU A 147 -8.86 10.28 13.90
C LEU A 147 -9.33 9.31 14.98
N GLY A 148 -10.53 9.53 15.47
CA GLY A 148 -11.25 8.59 16.29
C GLY A 148 -12.60 8.22 15.68
N TYR A 149 -13.20 7.14 16.17
CA TYR A 149 -14.57 6.76 15.88
C TYR A 149 -15.36 6.65 17.18
N THR A 150 -16.52 7.28 17.22
CA THR A 150 -17.44 7.21 18.37
C THR A 150 -18.15 5.87 18.43
N GLY A 151 -18.80 5.57 19.54
CA GLY A 151 -19.69 4.42 19.69
C GLY A 151 -20.88 4.35 18.70
N ARG A 152 -21.12 5.41 17.92
CA ARG A 152 -22.08 5.40 16.80
C ARG A 152 -21.41 5.11 15.45
N GLY A 153 -20.09 4.83 15.44
CA GLY A 153 -19.31 4.61 14.23
C GLY A 153 -19.11 5.88 13.39
N LEU A 154 -19.26 7.06 13.97
CA LEU A 154 -19.00 8.34 13.32
C LEU A 154 -17.58 8.77 13.57
N PRO A 155 -16.86 9.30 12.54
CA PRO A 155 -15.54 9.84 12.75
C PRO A 155 -15.59 11.10 13.59
N CYS A 156 -14.54 11.33 14.36
CA CYS A 156 -14.37 12.52 15.17
C CYS A 156 -12.93 12.97 15.16
N ASN A 157 -12.73 14.24 15.49
CA ASN A 157 -11.42 14.73 15.87
C ASN A 157 -11.20 14.40 17.34
N TYR A 158 -10.33 13.38 17.58
CA TYR A 158 -10.01 12.91 18.93
C TYR A 158 -8.94 13.79 19.54
N ASP A 159 -9.29 14.46 20.62
CA ASP A 159 -8.42 15.41 21.32
C ASP A 159 -8.01 14.83 22.67
N THR A 160 -6.72 14.54 22.82
CA THR A 160 -6.11 14.04 24.06
C THR A 160 -5.63 15.17 24.99
N THR A 161 -5.71 16.42 24.56
CA THR A 161 -5.28 17.56 25.40
C THR A 161 -6.29 17.86 26.50
N THR A 162 -7.51 17.32 26.37
CA THR A 162 -8.56 17.43 27.38
C THR A 162 -8.61 16.20 28.27
N THR A 163 -8.99 16.34 29.54
CA THR A 163 -9.17 15.23 30.46
C THR A 163 -10.60 15.25 31.01
N PRO A 164 -11.49 14.29 30.63
CA PRO A 164 -11.25 13.19 29.72
C PRO A 164 -11.08 13.62 28.25
N ALA A 165 -10.42 12.78 27.43
CA ALA A 165 -10.24 13.05 26.01
C ALA A 165 -11.60 13.23 25.32
N THR A 166 -11.69 14.21 24.44
CA THR A 166 -12.94 14.56 23.74
C THR A 166 -12.91 14.12 22.29
N CYS A 167 -14.08 13.81 21.74
CA CYS A 167 -14.27 13.37 20.37
C CYS A 167 -15.28 14.30 19.69
N ASN A 168 -14.80 15.29 18.97
CA ASN A 168 -15.66 16.29 18.34
C ASN A 168 -16.28 15.75 17.05
N THR A 169 -17.62 15.69 17.01
CA THR A 169 -18.42 15.20 15.87
C THR A 169 -19.46 16.22 15.42
N PRO A 170 -19.68 16.43 14.10
CA PRO A 170 -18.78 15.98 13.03
C PRO A 170 -17.44 16.69 13.09
N PRO A 171 -16.35 16.09 12.59
CA PRO A 171 -15.07 16.76 12.55
C PRO A 171 -15.16 18.01 11.65
N ALA A 172 -14.48 19.10 12.04
CA ALA A 172 -14.47 20.33 11.26
C ALA A 172 -13.82 20.13 9.87
N LYS A 173 -12.90 19.20 9.77
CA LYS A 173 -12.11 18.88 8.59
C LYS A 173 -12.22 17.39 8.27
N TYR A 174 -11.88 16.98 7.02
CA TYR A 174 -11.66 15.59 6.68
C TYR A 174 -10.22 15.17 7.00
N PHE A 175 -9.97 13.87 7.10
CA PHE A 175 -8.64 13.33 7.42
C PHE A 175 -7.97 12.82 6.15
N VAL A 176 -6.69 13.13 5.97
CA VAL A 176 -5.87 12.62 4.87
C VAL A 176 -4.61 11.99 5.45
N TYR A 177 -4.38 10.74 5.11
CA TYR A 177 -3.23 9.97 5.52
C TYR A 177 -2.36 9.68 4.33
N TYR A 178 -1.31 10.47 4.16
CA TYR A 178 -0.33 10.31 3.09
C TYR A 178 0.67 9.22 3.43
N MET A 179 1.06 8.48 2.42
CA MET A 179 2.15 7.53 2.48
C MET A 179 2.96 7.57 1.20
N SER A 180 4.26 7.33 1.33
CA SER A 180 5.19 7.33 0.20
C SER A 180 6.09 6.10 0.23
N ASP A 181 6.58 5.73 -0.94
CA ASP A 181 7.66 4.75 -1.10
C ASP A 181 8.85 5.44 -1.74
N THR A 182 9.96 5.53 -1.02
CA THR A 182 11.17 6.24 -1.44
C THR A 182 11.86 5.64 -2.67
N ARG A 183 11.52 4.38 -3.02
CA ARG A 183 12.10 3.69 -4.19
C ARG A 183 11.43 4.06 -5.51
N VAL A 184 10.27 4.68 -5.49
CA VAL A 184 9.46 4.96 -6.70
C VAL A 184 9.70 6.36 -7.26
N GLY A 185 10.44 7.21 -6.56
CA GLY A 185 10.62 8.63 -6.96
C GLY A 185 9.33 9.43 -6.79
N GLY A 186 9.14 10.47 -7.59
CA GLY A 186 8.02 11.43 -7.43
C GLY A 186 6.61 10.88 -7.64
N SER A 187 6.44 9.65 -8.12
CA SER A 187 5.13 9.01 -8.33
C SER A 187 4.74 8.02 -7.23
N GLY A 188 5.64 7.77 -6.28
CA GLY A 188 5.44 6.78 -5.21
C GLY A 188 4.61 7.29 -4.05
N TRP A 189 3.40 7.80 -4.29
CA TRP A 189 2.52 8.33 -3.25
C TRP A 189 1.14 7.70 -3.32
N ALA A 190 0.59 7.44 -2.15
CA ALA A 190 -0.82 7.08 -1.96
C ALA A 190 -1.37 7.86 -0.75
N ALA A 191 -2.67 7.98 -0.68
CA ALA A 191 -3.32 8.53 0.50
C ALA A 191 -4.63 7.81 0.78
N VAL A 192 -4.99 7.74 2.06
CA VAL A 192 -6.31 7.33 2.53
C VAL A 192 -7.03 8.57 3.02
N VAL A 193 -8.15 8.89 2.39
CA VAL A 193 -8.99 10.03 2.74
C VAL A 193 -10.21 9.54 3.51
N VAL A 194 -10.42 10.05 4.73
CA VAL A 194 -11.61 9.78 5.53
C VAL A 194 -12.47 11.01 5.58
N THR A 195 -13.67 10.89 5.06
CA THR A 195 -14.65 11.99 5.02
C THR A 195 -15.31 12.24 6.37
N LYS A 196 -15.92 13.40 6.57
CA LYS A 196 -16.68 13.72 7.79
C LYS A 196 -17.80 12.72 8.10
N GLY A 197 -18.29 12.01 7.08
CA GLY A 197 -19.26 10.91 7.24
C GLY A 197 -18.64 9.54 7.51
N GLY A 198 -17.30 9.44 7.62
CA GLY A 198 -16.59 8.21 7.93
C GLY A 198 -16.34 7.28 6.74
N ARG A 199 -16.52 7.76 5.50
CA ARG A 199 -16.16 6.98 4.32
C ARG A 199 -14.64 7.10 4.09
N ALA A 200 -13.94 5.98 4.13
CA ALA A 200 -12.54 5.89 3.73
C ALA A 200 -12.44 5.65 2.22
N LYS A 201 -11.50 6.32 1.56
CA LYS A 201 -11.17 6.10 0.15
C LYS A 201 -9.68 6.22 -0.08
N ILE A 202 -9.17 5.32 -0.92
CA ILE A 202 -7.77 5.27 -1.31
C ILE A 202 -7.60 6.06 -2.60
N VAL A 203 -6.54 6.87 -2.65
CA VAL A 203 -6.09 7.61 -3.83
C VAL A 203 -4.62 7.39 -4.06
N THR A 204 -4.23 7.42 -5.32
CA THR A 204 -2.84 7.28 -5.73
C THR A 204 -2.41 8.47 -6.57
N TRP A 205 -1.16 8.91 -6.39
CA TRP A 205 -0.55 9.97 -7.16
C TRP A 205 0.08 9.41 -8.43
N ASN A 206 -0.23 9.99 -9.59
CA ASN A 206 0.32 9.56 -10.87
C ASN A 206 1.52 10.41 -11.35
N GLY A 207 2.02 11.31 -10.50
CA GLY A 207 3.08 12.27 -10.83
C GLY A 207 2.57 13.68 -11.18
N SER A 208 1.25 13.84 -11.43
CA SER A 208 0.63 15.13 -11.75
C SER A 208 -0.72 15.34 -11.05
N SER A 209 -1.46 14.29 -10.78
CA SER A 209 -2.78 14.35 -10.15
C SER A 209 -3.05 13.16 -9.24
N TRP A 210 -4.00 13.35 -8.32
CA TRP A 210 -4.55 12.28 -7.50
C TRP A 210 -5.69 11.57 -8.25
N ASN A 211 -5.66 10.24 -8.29
CA ASN A 211 -6.66 9.36 -8.93
C ASN A 211 -7.30 8.41 -7.92
#